data_0d40d884b73ad528110aa5924ae8df1f
#
_entry.id   0d40d884b73ad528110aa5924ae8df1f
#
_cell.length_a   1.000
_cell.length_b   1.000
_cell.length_c   1.000
_cell.angle_alpha   90.00
_cell.angle_beta   90.00
_cell.angle_gamma   90.00
#
_symmetry.space_group_name_H-M   'P 1'
#
loop_
_entity.id
_entity.type
_entity.pdbx_description
1 polymer ?
#
loop_
_entity_poly.entity_id
_entity_poly.type
_entity_poly.pdbx_seq_one_letter_code
_entity_poly.pdbx_strand_id
1 'polypeptide(L)'
;MERNTRQRTAIREAIAQAGRPLLPQEVLDAAQAGAPGLSIATVYRNLRALLDEGVLKSVMLPGENARYELAGGGHHHHFQCLSCQRVFEVSACPGDLASLAPAGFTVEDHDLTLYGRCQACGPARAGLPRAAGGAVAEGEGHGHGPVHGHAHGHGHAHGHAHGHVHGPEPGHGPAHGPVQGAPC
;
A
#
# COMPACT_ATOMS: atom_id res chain seq x y z
N MET A 1 10.97 22.42 22.10
CA MET A 1 9.72 22.31 21.30
C MET A 1 9.90 22.68 19.83
N GLU A 2 10.68 23.69 19.47
CA GLU A 2 10.88 24.15 18.09
C GLU A 2 11.40 23.10 17.10
N ARG A 3 12.34 22.25 17.51
CA ARG A 3 12.91 21.20 16.62
C ARG A 3 11.85 20.22 16.13
N ASN A 4 10.92 19.79 16.99
CA ASN A 4 9.86 18.85 16.61
C ASN A 4 8.88 19.50 15.64
N THR A 5 8.51 20.75 15.88
CA THR A 5 7.63 21.53 14.99
C THR A 5 8.26 21.69 13.61
N ARG A 6 9.55 22.05 13.55
CA ARG A 6 10.28 22.19 12.29
C ARG A 6 10.34 20.89 11.49
N GLN A 7 10.64 19.76 12.15
CA GLN A 7 10.67 18.45 11.49
C GLN A 7 9.31 18.06 10.94
N ARG A 8 8.25 18.28 11.72
CA ARG A 8 6.88 18.01 11.30
C ARG A 8 6.45 18.87 10.11
N THR A 9 6.76 20.16 10.16
CA THR A 9 6.47 21.08 9.04
C THR A 9 7.19 20.63 7.78
N ALA A 10 8.49 20.32 7.86
CA ALA A 10 9.28 19.88 6.72
C ALA A 10 8.73 18.58 6.10
N ILE A 11 8.29 17.62 6.93
CA ILE A 11 7.66 16.37 6.45
C ILE A 11 6.34 16.68 5.72
N ARG A 12 5.48 17.51 6.27
CA ARG A 12 4.21 17.88 5.65
C ARG A 12 4.43 18.63 4.33
N GLU A 13 5.36 19.55 4.30
CA GLU A 13 5.72 20.31 3.10
C GLU A 13 6.32 19.42 2.02
N ALA A 14 7.17 18.47 2.37
CA ALA A 14 7.73 17.51 1.43
C ALA A 14 6.65 16.69 0.72
N ILE A 15 5.65 16.22 1.48
CA ILE A 15 4.50 15.48 0.93
C ILE A 15 3.64 16.40 0.05
N ALA A 16 3.36 17.62 0.51
CA ALA A 16 2.58 18.60 -0.25
C ALA A 16 3.23 18.96 -1.60
N GLN A 17 4.54 19.22 -1.59
CA GLN A 17 5.28 19.63 -2.79
C GLN A 17 5.44 18.49 -3.79
N ALA A 18 5.46 17.25 -3.32
CA ALA A 18 5.58 16.09 -4.20
C ALA A 18 4.35 15.90 -5.10
N GLY A 19 3.15 16.33 -4.66
CA GLY A 19 1.90 16.17 -5.43
C GLY A 19 1.59 14.71 -5.79
N ARG A 20 2.06 13.77 -4.98
CA ARG A 20 1.89 12.32 -5.18
C ARG A 20 2.12 11.56 -3.87
N PRO A 21 1.61 10.34 -3.72
CA PRO A 21 1.91 9.50 -2.58
C PRO A 21 3.40 9.15 -2.47
N LEU A 22 4.00 9.34 -1.29
CA LEU A 22 5.42 9.10 -1.01
C LEU A 22 5.62 7.91 -0.06
N LEU A 23 6.66 7.11 -0.31
CA LEU A 23 7.20 6.17 0.68
C LEU A 23 7.88 6.92 1.83
N PRO A 24 7.97 6.35 3.05
CA PRO A 24 8.68 6.99 4.17
C PRO A 24 10.11 7.42 3.84
N GLN A 25 10.83 6.64 3.03
CA GLN A 25 12.18 7.00 2.61
C GLN A 25 12.18 8.21 1.67
N GLU A 26 11.23 8.28 0.73
CA GLU A 26 11.08 9.43 -0.16
C GLU A 26 10.73 10.72 0.63
N VAL A 27 9.91 10.57 1.69
CA VAL A 27 9.60 11.67 2.61
C VAL A 27 10.85 12.13 3.35
N LEU A 28 11.68 11.20 3.85
CA LEU A 28 12.95 11.53 4.50
C LEU A 28 13.84 12.34 3.56
N ASP A 29 14.06 11.83 2.36
CA ASP A 29 14.97 12.44 1.37
C ASP A 29 14.50 13.85 0.98
N ALA A 30 13.19 14.03 0.77
CA ALA A 30 12.62 15.33 0.43
C ALA A 30 12.62 16.32 1.59
N ALA A 31 12.37 15.87 2.84
CA ALA A 31 12.29 16.73 4.01
C ALA A 31 13.66 17.15 4.59
N GLN A 32 14.75 16.49 4.20
CA GLN A 32 16.10 16.80 4.75
C GLN A 32 16.56 18.24 4.48
N ALA A 33 16.15 18.85 3.37
CA ALA A 33 16.46 20.23 3.05
C ALA A 33 15.88 21.22 4.11
N GLY A 34 14.66 20.96 4.56
CA GLY A 34 13.96 21.76 5.57
C GLY A 34 14.33 21.39 7.01
N ALA A 35 14.76 20.15 7.25
CA ALA A 35 15.09 19.62 8.57
C ALA A 35 16.36 18.75 8.54
N PRO A 36 17.55 19.36 8.46
CA PRO A 36 18.81 18.62 8.49
C PRO A 36 18.93 17.72 9.73
N GLY A 37 19.40 16.50 9.54
CA GLY A 37 19.53 15.51 10.61
C GLY A 37 18.20 14.83 11.00
N LEU A 38 17.19 14.91 10.14
CA LEU A 38 15.98 14.10 10.25
C LEU A 38 16.34 12.60 10.09
N SER A 39 15.83 11.76 10.97
CA SER A 39 16.02 10.31 10.89
C SER A 39 14.75 9.61 10.41
N ILE A 40 14.89 8.43 9.83
CA ILE A 40 13.74 7.64 9.38
C ILE A 40 12.77 7.29 10.54
N ALA A 41 13.28 7.04 11.73
CA ALA A 41 12.46 6.80 12.92
C ALA A 41 11.62 8.03 13.29
N THR A 42 12.16 9.24 13.09
CA THR A 42 11.43 10.48 13.31
C THR A 42 10.37 10.69 12.22
N VAL A 43 10.66 10.33 10.97
CA VAL A 43 9.67 10.34 9.88
C VAL A 43 8.49 9.45 10.24
N TYR A 44 8.71 8.19 10.60
CA TYR A 44 7.61 7.28 10.98
C TYR A 44 6.74 7.79 12.12
N ARG A 45 7.36 8.37 13.17
CA ARG A 45 6.60 8.96 14.30
C ARG A 45 5.73 10.13 13.85
N ASN A 46 6.25 11.01 12.99
CA ASN A 46 5.50 12.15 12.48
C ASN A 46 4.41 11.73 11.50
N LEU A 47 4.69 10.77 10.61
CA LEU A 47 3.68 10.20 9.70
C LEU A 47 2.51 9.61 10.49
N ARG A 48 2.80 8.84 11.56
CA ARG A 48 1.78 8.28 12.45
C ARG A 48 0.93 9.39 13.08
N ALA A 49 1.55 10.41 13.67
CA ALA A 49 0.84 11.51 14.29
C ALA A 49 -0.02 12.28 13.28
N LEU A 50 0.49 12.53 12.07
CA LEU A 50 -0.25 13.22 11.00
C LEU A 50 -1.43 12.40 10.45
N LEU A 51 -1.31 11.06 10.43
CA LEU A 51 -2.43 10.15 10.13
C LEU A 51 -3.49 10.21 11.23
N ASP A 52 -3.09 10.08 12.49
CA ASP A 52 -3.99 10.10 13.65
C ASP A 52 -4.77 11.44 13.75
N GLU A 53 -4.18 12.53 13.25
CA GLU A 53 -4.81 13.87 13.15
C GLU A 53 -5.63 14.09 11.87
N GLY A 54 -5.65 13.12 10.97
CA GLY A 54 -6.36 13.24 9.68
C GLY A 54 -5.74 14.24 8.69
N VAL A 55 -4.48 14.65 8.90
CA VAL A 55 -3.75 15.54 7.97
C VAL A 55 -3.21 14.78 6.77
N LEU A 56 -2.84 13.51 6.99
CA LEU A 56 -2.42 12.58 5.94
C LEU A 56 -3.40 11.42 5.83
N LYS A 57 -3.38 10.78 4.68
CA LYS A 57 -3.96 9.44 4.47
C LYS A 57 -2.89 8.51 3.90
N SER A 58 -3.08 7.20 4.13
CA SER A 58 -2.22 6.17 3.59
C SER A 58 -2.80 5.60 2.30
N VAL A 59 -1.94 5.40 1.31
CA VAL A 59 -2.24 4.71 0.06
C VAL A 59 -1.58 3.34 0.11
N MET A 60 -2.39 2.30 0.05
CA MET A 60 -1.95 0.90 0.08
C MET A 60 -2.14 0.28 -1.30
N LEU A 61 -1.06 -0.12 -1.94
CA LEU A 61 -1.12 -0.88 -3.17
C LEU A 61 -0.85 -2.36 -2.90
N PRO A 62 -1.44 -3.28 -3.68
CA PRO A 62 -1.26 -4.72 -3.47
C PRO A 62 0.21 -5.13 -3.47
N GLY A 63 0.67 -5.73 -2.36
CA GLY A 63 2.06 -6.19 -2.21
C GLY A 63 3.11 -5.11 -1.96
N GLU A 64 2.70 -3.87 -1.73
CA GLU A 64 3.58 -2.72 -1.54
C GLU A 64 3.56 -2.19 -0.11
N ASN A 65 4.59 -1.41 0.24
CA ASN A 65 4.60 -0.65 1.48
C ASN A 65 3.67 0.55 1.40
N ALA A 66 3.10 0.95 2.55
CA ALA A 66 2.27 2.12 2.66
C ALA A 66 2.97 3.39 2.14
N ARG A 67 2.24 4.17 1.37
CA ARG A 67 2.62 5.51 0.92
C ARG A 67 1.73 6.54 1.59
N TYR A 68 2.16 7.77 1.63
CA TYR A 68 1.49 8.83 2.37
C TYR A 68 1.26 10.03 1.47
N GLU A 69 0.06 10.60 1.55
CA GLU A 69 -0.34 11.80 0.82
C GLU A 69 -1.18 12.70 1.73
N LEU A 70 -1.42 13.95 1.33
CA LEU A 70 -2.30 14.86 2.08
C LEU A 70 -3.74 14.35 2.03
N ALA A 71 -4.42 14.39 3.18
CA ALA A 71 -5.85 14.19 3.25
C ALA A 71 -6.59 15.40 2.67
N GLY A 72 -7.85 15.23 2.24
CA GLY A 72 -8.70 16.32 1.76
C GLY A 72 -8.68 16.54 0.24
N GLY A 73 -7.91 15.78 -0.53
CA GLY A 73 -8.16 15.62 -1.97
C GLY A 73 -9.53 14.95 -2.18
N GLY A 74 -10.31 15.41 -3.19
CA GLY A 74 -11.54 14.74 -3.59
C GLY A 74 -11.29 13.28 -3.98
N HIS A 75 -12.32 12.60 -4.45
CA HIS A 75 -12.18 11.25 -5.00
C HIS A 75 -11.15 11.25 -6.13
N HIS A 76 -10.16 10.37 -6.05
CA HIS A 76 -9.13 10.20 -7.04
C HIS A 76 -8.60 8.77 -7.03
N HIS A 77 -7.87 8.42 -8.05
CA HIS A 77 -7.29 7.11 -8.26
C HIS A 77 -5.77 7.20 -8.35
N HIS A 78 -5.11 6.08 -8.54
CA HIS A 78 -3.67 6.04 -8.57
C HIS A 78 -3.13 5.40 -9.85
N PHE A 79 -1.93 5.81 -10.26
CA PHE A 79 -1.15 5.20 -11.32
C PHE A 79 0.20 4.80 -10.76
N GLN A 80 0.54 3.52 -10.81
CA GLN A 80 1.87 3.03 -10.44
C GLN A 80 2.74 2.80 -11.68
N CYS A 81 3.91 3.41 -11.68
CA CYS A 81 4.92 3.15 -12.70
C CYS A 81 5.68 1.86 -12.37
N LEU A 82 5.55 0.85 -13.22
CA LEU A 82 6.24 -0.44 -13.06
C LEU A 82 7.76 -0.37 -13.24
N SER A 83 8.28 0.75 -13.78
CA SER A 83 9.71 0.94 -13.99
C SER A 83 10.42 1.62 -12.81
N CYS A 84 9.87 2.72 -12.29
CA CYS A 84 10.46 3.48 -11.18
C CYS A 84 9.71 3.33 -9.86
N GLN A 85 8.65 2.55 -9.85
CA GLN A 85 7.80 2.25 -8.69
C GLN A 85 7.13 3.48 -8.04
N ARG A 86 7.20 4.65 -8.68
CA ARG A 86 6.50 5.83 -8.21
C ARG A 86 5.00 5.70 -8.45
N VAL A 87 4.23 6.22 -7.50
CA VAL A 87 2.78 6.31 -7.59
C VAL A 87 2.40 7.77 -7.85
N PHE A 88 1.44 7.97 -8.72
CA PHE A 88 0.93 9.28 -9.14
C PHE A 88 -0.58 9.32 -8.92
N GLU A 89 -1.10 10.52 -8.65
CA GLU A 89 -2.53 10.76 -8.56
C GLU A 89 -3.15 10.80 -9.97
N VAL A 90 -4.35 10.22 -10.08
CA VAL A 90 -5.20 10.25 -11.27
C VAL A 90 -6.55 10.84 -10.87
N SER A 91 -6.77 12.11 -11.23
CA SER A 91 -8.00 12.82 -10.88
C SER A 91 -9.21 12.38 -11.73
N ALA A 92 -8.96 11.70 -12.85
CA ALA A 92 -10.02 11.20 -13.72
C ALA A 92 -10.64 9.94 -13.14
N CYS A 93 -11.96 9.93 -13.00
CA CYS A 93 -12.73 8.76 -12.62
C CYS A 93 -13.42 8.17 -13.86
N PRO A 94 -13.46 6.85 -14.04
CA PRO A 94 -14.15 6.22 -15.17
C PRO A 94 -15.68 6.34 -15.09
N GLY A 95 -16.23 6.88 -14.00
CA GLY A 95 -17.66 7.06 -13.78
C GLY A 95 -18.31 5.84 -13.15
N ASP A 96 -19.53 5.54 -13.56
CA ASP A 96 -20.32 4.45 -13.01
C ASP A 96 -19.72 3.07 -13.34
N LEU A 97 -19.25 2.37 -12.31
CA LEU A 97 -18.74 1.00 -12.38
C LEU A 97 -19.79 -0.06 -12.01
N ALA A 98 -21.06 0.32 -11.87
CA ALA A 98 -22.13 -0.62 -11.54
C ALA A 98 -22.24 -1.75 -12.56
N SER A 99 -21.91 -1.48 -13.84
CA SER A 99 -21.89 -2.49 -14.89
C SER A 99 -20.86 -3.62 -14.68
N LEU A 100 -19.87 -3.42 -13.82
CA LEU A 100 -18.87 -4.42 -13.46
C LEU A 100 -19.32 -5.31 -12.29
N ALA A 101 -20.36 -4.91 -11.58
CA ALA A 101 -20.89 -5.68 -10.45
C ALA A 101 -21.72 -6.87 -10.96
N PRO A 102 -21.73 -8.00 -10.22
CA PRO A 102 -22.64 -9.09 -10.52
C PRO A 102 -24.11 -8.65 -10.42
N ALA A 103 -25.00 -9.37 -11.11
CA ALA A 103 -26.43 -9.05 -11.08
C ALA A 103 -26.99 -9.03 -9.65
N GLY A 104 -27.69 -7.97 -9.29
CA GLY A 104 -28.28 -7.76 -7.96
C GLY A 104 -27.33 -7.17 -6.89
N PHE A 105 -26.09 -6.84 -7.28
CA PHE A 105 -25.16 -6.14 -6.38
C PHE A 105 -25.19 -4.63 -6.61
N THR A 106 -24.91 -3.88 -5.55
CA THR A 106 -24.78 -2.41 -5.58
C THR A 106 -23.32 -2.06 -5.32
N VAL A 107 -22.74 -1.22 -6.15
CA VAL A 107 -21.41 -0.64 -5.93
C VAL A 107 -21.58 0.60 -5.04
N GLU A 108 -20.97 0.61 -3.87
CA GLU A 108 -21.00 1.74 -2.94
C GLU A 108 -19.74 2.60 -3.02
N ASP A 109 -18.61 1.98 -3.35
CA ASP A 109 -17.31 2.65 -3.47
C ASP A 109 -16.40 1.85 -4.41
N HIS A 110 -15.35 2.51 -4.92
CA HIS A 110 -14.36 1.85 -5.76
C HIS A 110 -12.99 2.47 -5.60
N ASP A 111 -11.98 1.64 -5.68
CA ASP A 111 -10.58 2.03 -5.74
C ASP A 111 -9.96 1.51 -7.04
N LEU A 112 -9.28 2.41 -7.79
CA LEU A 112 -8.69 2.07 -9.07
C LEU A 112 -7.21 2.40 -9.06
N THR A 113 -6.40 1.41 -9.37
CA THR A 113 -4.97 1.61 -9.61
C THR A 113 -4.60 1.18 -11.02
N LEU A 114 -4.05 2.09 -11.79
CA LEU A 114 -3.51 1.82 -13.12
C LEU A 114 -2.02 1.48 -13.03
N TYR A 115 -1.58 0.55 -13.84
CA TYR A 115 -0.18 0.10 -13.88
C TYR A 115 0.40 0.32 -15.27
N GLY A 116 1.61 0.88 -15.33
CA GLY A 116 2.24 1.17 -16.62
C GLY A 116 3.61 1.82 -16.48
N ARG A 117 3.94 2.75 -17.36
CA ARG A 117 5.17 3.55 -17.31
C ARG A 117 4.83 5.03 -17.26
N CYS A 118 5.48 5.75 -16.38
CA CYS A 118 5.33 7.21 -16.31
C CYS A 118 6.10 7.89 -17.47
N GLN A 119 5.83 9.17 -17.68
CA GLN A 119 6.46 9.96 -18.73
C GLN A 119 8.00 9.93 -18.68
N ALA A 120 8.58 9.99 -17.48
CA ALA A 120 10.03 9.96 -17.30
C ALA A 120 10.66 8.61 -17.63
N CYS A 121 9.90 7.51 -17.52
CA CYS A 121 10.38 6.16 -17.85
C CYS A 121 10.09 5.76 -19.30
N GLY A 122 9.36 6.60 -20.03
CA GLY A 122 9.03 6.40 -21.43
C GLY A 122 8.09 5.23 -21.72
N PRO A 123 7.73 5.00 -22.99
CA PRO A 123 6.87 3.90 -23.40
C PRO A 123 7.52 2.54 -23.10
N ALA A 124 6.70 1.52 -22.87
CA ALA A 124 7.20 0.14 -22.75
C ALA A 124 7.97 -0.22 -24.04
N ARG A 125 9.18 -0.75 -23.91
CA ARG A 125 9.87 -1.34 -25.06
C ARG A 125 8.98 -2.45 -25.61
N ALA A 126 8.65 -2.40 -26.90
CA ALA A 126 7.94 -3.47 -27.54
C ALA A 126 8.76 -4.76 -27.39
N GLY A 127 8.22 -5.76 -26.67
CA GLY A 127 8.90 -7.05 -26.50
C GLY A 127 9.01 -7.62 -25.09
N LEU A 128 8.62 -6.90 -24.03
CA LEU A 128 8.52 -7.54 -22.71
C LEU A 128 7.12 -8.19 -22.57
N PRO A 129 7.06 -9.51 -22.34
CA PRO A 129 5.76 -10.17 -22.11
C PRO A 129 5.11 -9.55 -20.87
N ARG A 130 3.83 -9.19 -20.99
CA ARG A 130 2.99 -8.86 -19.83
C ARG A 130 3.07 -10.07 -18.91
N ALA A 131 3.40 -9.88 -17.65
CA ALA A 131 3.21 -10.91 -16.65
C ALA A 131 1.74 -11.31 -16.72
N ALA A 132 1.48 -12.50 -17.24
CA ALA A 132 0.14 -13.08 -17.32
C ALA A 132 -0.31 -13.22 -15.86
N GLY A 133 -1.40 -12.54 -15.51
CA GLY A 133 -2.15 -12.83 -14.30
C GLY A 133 -2.38 -14.31 -14.25
N GLY A 134 -2.05 -14.96 -13.12
CA GLY A 134 -2.03 -16.40 -12.98
C GLY A 134 -3.34 -17.04 -13.42
N ALA A 135 -3.29 -17.71 -14.55
CA ALA A 135 -4.27 -18.69 -14.92
C ALA A 135 -4.03 -19.90 -13.99
N VAL A 136 -5.00 -20.22 -13.18
CA VAL A 136 -5.07 -21.50 -12.48
C VAL A 136 -5.16 -22.59 -13.53
N ALA A 137 -4.05 -23.30 -13.76
CA ALA A 137 -4.04 -24.49 -14.61
C ALA A 137 -4.80 -25.58 -13.87
N GLU A 138 -5.96 -25.96 -14.38
CA GLU A 138 -6.62 -27.21 -14.03
C GLU A 138 -5.74 -28.35 -14.52
N GLY A 139 -5.29 -29.19 -13.55
CA GLY A 139 -4.45 -30.31 -13.82
C GLY A 139 -5.25 -31.49 -14.36
N GLU A 140 -4.89 -31.98 -15.52
CA GLU A 140 -5.19 -33.36 -15.91
C GLU A 140 -3.95 -34.22 -15.71
N GLY A 141 -4.14 -35.28 -14.90
CA GLY A 141 -3.11 -36.24 -14.58
C GLY A 141 -2.85 -37.24 -15.69
N HIS A 142 -1.69 -37.86 -15.59
CA HIS A 142 -1.27 -39.25 -15.96
C HIS A 142 0.25 -39.26 -15.77
N GLY A 143 0.91 -40.07 -15.01
CA GLY A 143 0.86 -41.48 -14.79
C GLY A 143 2.28 -42.05 -14.84
N HIS A 144 2.67 -42.78 -13.75
CA HIS A 144 3.70 -43.84 -13.65
C HIS A 144 5.20 -43.55 -13.63
N GLY A 145 5.78 -43.66 -12.45
CA GLY A 145 6.74 -44.58 -11.87
C GLY A 145 8.23 -44.45 -12.26
N PRO A 146 9.20 -45.21 -11.66
CA PRO A 146 9.24 -45.69 -10.28
C PRO A 146 10.50 -45.26 -9.46
N VAL A 147 10.37 -45.39 -8.17
CA VAL A 147 11.30 -45.60 -7.06
C VAL A 147 12.82 -45.59 -7.29
N HIS A 148 13.52 -44.79 -6.51
CA HIS A 148 14.73 -45.16 -5.80
C HIS A 148 14.83 -44.37 -4.49
N GLY A 149 14.80 -45.10 -3.37
CA GLY A 149 14.95 -44.54 -2.03
C GLY A 149 16.41 -44.35 -1.65
N HIS A 150 16.64 -43.35 -0.83
CA HIS A 150 17.72 -43.33 0.15
C HIS A 150 17.26 -42.62 1.43
N ALA A 151 17.20 -43.37 2.49
CA ALA A 151 16.96 -42.93 3.86
C ALA A 151 18.25 -42.37 4.46
N HIS A 152 18.21 -41.22 5.07
CA HIS A 152 19.09 -40.88 6.19
C HIS A 152 18.29 -40.02 7.16
N GLY A 153 17.99 -40.63 8.31
CA GLY A 153 17.41 -39.95 9.46
C GLY A 153 18.48 -39.27 10.30
N HIS A 154 18.16 -38.12 10.81
CA HIS A 154 18.69 -37.62 12.07
C HIS A 154 17.62 -36.81 12.78
N GLY A 155 17.12 -37.37 13.88
CA GLY A 155 16.20 -36.67 14.76
C GLY A 155 16.95 -35.75 15.72
N HIS A 156 16.37 -34.62 16.02
CA HIS A 156 16.58 -33.95 17.29
C HIS A 156 15.25 -33.30 17.72
N ALA A 157 14.71 -33.88 18.78
CA ALA A 157 13.60 -33.33 19.54
C ALA A 157 14.13 -32.30 20.54
N HIS A 158 13.56 -31.12 20.58
CA HIS A 158 13.54 -30.27 21.75
C HIS A 158 12.17 -29.63 21.90
N GLY A 159 11.41 -30.14 22.85
CA GLY A 159 10.19 -29.53 23.32
C GLY A 159 10.49 -28.40 24.30
N HIS A 160 9.74 -27.36 24.23
CA HIS A 160 9.46 -26.44 25.34
C HIS A 160 8.02 -25.98 25.29
N ALA A 161 7.27 -26.43 26.26
CA ALA A 161 5.93 -25.95 26.60
C ALA A 161 6.06 -24.74 27.55
N HIS A 162 5.32 -23.70 27.30
CA HIS A 162 4.86 -22.67 28.24
C HIS A 162 3.71 -21.97 27.53
N GLY A 163 2.51 -21.92 28.03
CA GLY A 163 2.04 -21.44 29.30
C GLY A 163 1.05 -20.30 29.01
N HIS A 164 -0.24 -20.53 29.28
CA HIS A 164 -1.36 -19.62 29.09
C HIS A 164 -1.20 -18.31 29.86
N VAL A 165 -1.62 -17.18 29.26
CA VAL A 165 -2.22 -16.07 30.04
C VAL A 165 -3.36 -15.47 29.22
N HIS A 166 -4.56 -15.53 29.80
CA HIS A 166 -5.74 -14.79 29.36
C HIS A 166 -5.57 -13.31 29.68
N GLY A 167 -5.79 -12.44 28.70
CA GLY A 167 -5.98 -11.01 28.90
C GLY A 167 -7.34 -10.56 28.38
N PRO A 168 -8.01 -9.58 29.03
CA PRO A 168 -9.38 -9.22 28.78
C PRO A 168 -9.57 -8.38 27.52
N GLU A 169 -10.73 -8.54 26.90
CA GLU A 169 -11.19 -7.75 25.77
C GLU A 169 -11.37 -6.27 26.15
N PRO A 170 -10.98 -5.32 25.30
CA PRO A 170 -11.43 -3.94 25.42
C PRO A 170 -12.60 -3.65 24.48
N GLY A 171 -13.55 -2.98 25.08
CA GLY A 171 -14.86 -2.61 24.63
C GLY A 171 -14.95 -1.74 23.37
N HIS A 172 -16.18 -1.69 22.93
CA HIS A 172 -16.77 -0.97 21.82
C HIS A 172 -16.25 0.48 21.63
N GLY A 173 -15.66 0.74 20.45
CA GLY A 173 -15.45 2.09 19.95
C GLY A 173 -16.69 2.59 19.17
N PRO A 174 -16.93 3.91 19.12
CA PRO A 174 -18.15 4.47 18.56
C PRO A 174 -18.21 4.37 17.03
N ALA A 175 -19.43 4.20 16.56
CA ALA A 175 -19.82 4.17 15.17
C ALA A 175 -19.39 5.46 14.43
N HIS A 176 -18.60 5.31 13.39
CA HIS A 176 -18.36 6.37 12.44
C HIS A 176 -19.57 6.52 11.52
N GLY A 177 -20.17 7.71 11.53
CA GLY A 177 -21.26 8.07 10.64
C GLY A 177 -20.79 8.10 9.17
N PRO A 178 -21.73 8.02 8.22
CA PRO A 178 -21.40 7.95 6.80
C PRO A 178 -20.80 9.26 6.32
N VAL A 179 -19.60 9.18 5.76
CA VAL A 179 -19.01 10.28 4.97
C VAL A 179 -19.75 10.29 3.63
N GLN A 180 -20.45 11.38 3.36
CA GLN A 180 -21.11 11.58 2.07
C GLN A 180 -20.03 11.69 1.00
N GLY A 181 -19.86 10.65 0.19
CA GLY A 181 -19.03 10.63 -1.00
C GLY A 181 -19.65 11.53 -2.05
N ALA A 182 -18.88 12.48 -2.58
CA ALA A 182 -19.26 13.21 -3.79
C ALA A 182 -19.27 12.23 -4.98
N PRO A 183 -20.26 12.28 -5.86
CA PRO A 183 -20.28 11.42 -7.04
C PRO A 183 -19.13 11.77 -7.98
N CYS A 184 -18.59 10.77 -8.62
CA CYS A 184 -17.70 10.91 -9.77
C CYS A 184 -18.40 11.65 -10.92
#